data_12c7d0979a88e5b42ec8a8fc3a1dfe5f
#
_entry.id   12c7d0979a88e5b42ec8a8fc3a1dfe5f
#
_cell.length_a   1.000
_cell.length_b   1.000
_cell.length_c   1.000
_cell.angle_alpha   90.00
_cell.angle_beta   90.00
_cell.angle_gamma   90.00
#
_symmetry.space_group_name_H-M   'P 1'
#
loop_
_entity.id
_entity.type
_entity.pdbx_description
1 polymer ?
#
loop_
_entity_poly.entity_id
_entity_poly.type
_entity_poly.pdbx_seq_one_letter_code
_entity_poly.pdbx_strand_id
1 'polypeptide(L)'
;MGAPLILITVADHDEPGDVAPIHLINARYADGVRRAGGIPILLSASANEEQRATAFAKMDGLLLSGGADIDPARYNEPVDGALGIEPARDALEWAALDAADRRGIPVFGICRGLQFLNVHRGGSLLQHVEGQVGAAYPATPALSHPLDVQGGTKLAQILGDRTTPLAVNSYHHQAVSPERLAPTLRASAFTDSPRGTLVEGLEEPGERFVLGVQCHPERTESSPADLERVWAAFVAAARGR
;
A
#
# COMPACT_ATOMS: atom_id res chain seq x y z
N MET A 1 15.02 -1.53 -23.19
CA MET A 1 13.83 -0.84 -22.64
C MET A 1 14.30 0.14 -21.57
N GLY A 2 13.69 1.32 -21.47
CA GLY A 2 14.01 2.32 -20.45
C GLY A 2 13.60 1.88 -19.05
N ALA A 3 13.97 2.64 -18.02
CA ALA A 3 13.47 2.43 -16.66
C ALA A 3 11.97 2.76 -16.61
N PRO A 4 11.13 1.94 -15.96
CA PRO A 4 9.69 2.14 -15.91
C PRO A 4 9.31 3.33 -15.04
N LEU A 5 8.24 4.05 -15.41
CA LEU A 5 7.66 5.16 -14.67
C LEU A 5 6.69 4.61 -13.62
N ILE A 6 7.02 4.77 -12.35
CA ILE A 6 6.20 4.33 -11.23
C ILE A 6 5.47 5.53 -10.64
N LEU A 7 4.16 5.59 -10.82
CA LEU A 7 3.33 6.61 -10.22
C LEU A 7 3.14 6.32 -8.73
N ILE A 8 3.40 7.32 -7.88
CA ILE A 8 3.19 7.30 -6.44
C ILE A 8 2.18 8.39 -6.08
N THR A 9 1.07 8.02 -5.48
CA THR A 9 0.09 8.97 -4.97
C THR A 9 0.57 9.56 -3.64
N VAL A 10 0.41 10.87 -3.49
CA VAL A 10 0.86 11.61 -2.30
C VAL A 10 -0.28 12.40 -1.67
N ALA A 11 -0.21 12.59 -0.35
CA ALA A 11 -1.12 13.44 0.38
C ALA A 11 -0.84 14.93 0.13
N ASP A 12 -1.87 15.75 0.24
CA ASP A 12 -1.75 17.20 0.40
C ASP A 12 -1.95 17.53 1.88
N HIS A 13 -1.10 18.36 2.43
CA HIS A 13 -1.14 18.76 3.83
C HIS A 13 -1.16 20.27 3.95
N ASP A 14 -2.11 20.78 4.74
CA ASP A 14 -2.21 22.21 5.05
C ASP A 14 -1.41 22.49 6.31
N GLU A 15 -0.33 23.25 6.20
CA GLU A 15 0.41 23.76 7.34
C GLU A 15 -0.13 25.14 7.77
N PRO A 16 -0.31 25.41 9.07
CA PRO A 16 -0.76 26.70 9.53
C PRO A 16 0.19 27.82 9.08
N GLY A 17 -0.32 28.76 8.30
CA GLY A 17 0.45 29.91 7.79
C GLY A 17 0.97 29.75 6.36
N ASP A 18 0.82 28.58 5.75
CA ASP A 18 1.15 28.39 4.34
C ASP A 18 0.05 28.96 3.43
N VAL A 19 0.48 29.45 2.26
CA VAL A 19 -0.45 30.00 1.24
C VAL A 19 -0.98 28.92 0.29
N ALA A 20 -0.43 27.71 0.38
CA ALA A 20 -0.82 26.55 -0.42
C ALA A 20 -0.49 25.24 0.33
N PRO A 21 -1.24 24.16 0.10
CA PRO A 21 -0.94 22.86 0.69
C PRO A 21 0.44 22.37 0.26
N ILE A 22 1.15 21.72 1.18
CA ILE A 22 2.39 21.01 0.88
C ILE A 22 2.10 19.55 0.54
N HIS A 23 2.92 18.97 -0.34
CA HIS A 23 2.78 17.56 -0.70
C HIS A 23 3.63 16.71 0.24
N LEU A 24 2.98 15.92 1.08
CA LEU A 24 3.65 15.04 2.02
C LEU A 24 3.75 13.62 1.48
N ILE A 25 4.99 13.17 1.37
CA ILE A 25 5.32 11.76 1.18
C ILE A 25 6.63 11.47 1.91
N ASN A 26 6.70 10.31 2.54
CA ASN A 26 7.99 9.83 2.99
C ASN A 26 8.88 9.53 1.78
N ALA A 27 10.00 10.22 1.65
CA ALA A 27 10.94 10.07 0.52
C ALA A 27 11.41 8.61 0.30
N ARG A 28 11.32 7.78 1.35
CA ARG A 28 11.69 6.36 1.29
C ARG A 28 10.90 5.56 0.26
N TYR A 29 9.64 5.93 -0.05
CA TYR A 29 8.88 5.28 -1.13
C TYR A 29 9.53 5.50 -2.49
N ALA A 30 9.88 6.75 -2.79
CA ALA A 30 10.60 7.09 -4.02
C ALA A 30 11.99 6.42 -4.06
N ASP A 31 12.68 6.32 -2.92
CA ASP A 31 13.97 5.65 -2.81
C ASP A 31 13.85 4.14 -3.04
N GLY A 32 12.77 3.49 -2.54
CA GLY A 32 12.48 2.08 -2.83
C GLY A 32 12.34 1.83 -4.33
N VAL A 33 11.56 2.68 -5.03
CA VAL A 33 11.43 2.62 -6.49
C VAL A 33 12.77 2.79 -7.20
N ARG A 34 13.60 3.79 -6.79
CA ARG A 34 14.92 4.02 -7.38
C ARG A 34 15.88 2.86 -7.16
N ARG A 35 15.95 2.31 -5.95
CA ARG A 35 16.79 1.14 -5.64
C ARG A 35 16.45 -0.05 -6.53
N ALA A 36 15.15 -0.25 -6.82
CA ALA A 36 14.67 -1.29 -7.73
C ALA A 36 14.88 -0.95 -9.22
N GLY A 37 15.37 0.25 -9.54
CA GLY A 37 15.66 0.69 -10.90
C GLY A 37 14.45 1.23 -11.68
N GLY A 38 13.42 1.72 -10.98
CA GLY A 38 12.30 2.48 -11.54
C GLY A 38 12.51 3.99 -11.42
N ILE A 39 11.68 4.77 -12.10
CA ILE A 39 11.62 6.23 -12.02
C ILE A 39 10.36 6.61 -11.25
N PRO A 40 10.45 7.17 -10.02
CA PRO A 40 9.28 7.58 -9.27
C PRO A 40 8.71 8.90 -9.81
N ILE A 41 7.40 8.93 -10.04
CA ILE A 41 6.62 10.11 -10.39
C ILE A 41 5.61 10.35 -9.27
N LEU A 42 5.64 11.52 -8.66
CA LEU A 42 4.71 11.89 -7.59
C LEU A 42 3.49 12.60 -8.17
N LEU A 43 2.29 12.20 -7.73
CA LEU A 43 1.04 12.85 -8.12
C LEU A 43 0.21 13.15 -6.87
N SER A 44 -0.10 14.43 -6.66
CA SER A 44 -0.88 14.88 -5.52
C SER A 44 -2.38 14.95 -5.81
N ALA A 45 -3.19 14.99 -4.75
CA ALA A 45 -4.64 15.13 -4.84
C ALA A 45 -5.06 16.48 -5.44
N SER A 46 -4.22 17.51 -5.38
CA SER A 46 -4.44 18.82 -6.02
C SER A 46 -4.23 18.84 -7.54
N ALA A 47 -3.71 17.75 -8.14
CA ALA A 47 -3.58 17.66 -9.59
C ALA A 47 -4.94 17.77 -10.28
N ASN A 48 -5.03 18.59 -11.33
CA ASN A 48 -6.24 18.72 -12.12
C ASN A 48 -6.49 17.50 -13.02
N GLU A 49 -7.66 17.45 -13.67
CA GLU A 49 -8.06 16.31 -14.49
C GLU A 49 -7.10 16.00 -15.65
N GLU A 50 -6.60 17.02 -16.35
CA GLU A 50 -5.64 16.87 -17.44
C GLU A 50 -4.31 16.29 -16.97
N GLN A 51 -3.82 16.77 -15.82
CA GLN A 51 -2.59 16.28 -15.19
C GLN A 51 -2.75 14.81 -14.76
N ARG A 52 -3.89 14.47 -14.12
CA ARG A 52 -4.22 13.08 -13.74
C ARG A 52 -4.29 12.17 -14.96
N ALA A 53 -5.03 12.57 -15.99
CA ALA A 53 -5.18 11.80 -17.24
C ALA A 53 -3.81 11.55 -17.90
N THR A 54 -2.95 12.59 -17.96
CA THR A 54 -1.60 12.48 -18.52
C THR A 54 -0.72 11.53 -17.70
N ALA A 55 -0.73 11.65 -16.38
CA ALA A 55 0.05 10.78 -15.49
C ALA A 55 -0.40 9.32 -15.60
N PHE A 56 -1.72 9.06 -15.57
CA PHE A 56 -2.28 7.72 -15.70
C PHE A 56 -2.01 7.07 -17.06
N ALA A 57 -1.97 7.87 -18.13
CA ALA A 57 -1.63 7.36 -19.46
C ALA A 57 -0.15 6.96 -19.58
N LYS A 58 0.74 7.56 -18.80
CA LYS A 58 2.19 7.37 -18.90
C LYS A 58 2.79 6.43 -17.84
N MET A 59 2.08 6.16 -16.75
CA MET A 59 2.60 5.28 -15.70
C MET A 59 2.75 3.84 -16.21
N ASP A 60 3.86 3.18 -15.89
CA ASP A 60 4.11 1.77 -16.17
C ASP A 60 3.76 0.89 -14.96
N GLY A 61 3.66 1.46 -13.76
CA GLY A 61 3.22 0.84 -12.53
C GLY A 61 2.64 1.86 -11.55
N LEU A 62 1.78 1.39 -10.64
CA LEU A 62 1.14 2.20 -9.59
C LEU A 62 1.62 1.74 -8.21
N LEU A 63 2.16 2.66 -7.41
CA LEU A 63 2.47 2.47 -6.00
C LEU A 63 1.49 3.28 -5.15
N LEU A 64 0.69 2.58 -4.35
CA LEU A 64 -0.14 3.17 -3.31
C LEU A 64 0.65 3.22 -2.00
N SER A 65 1.00 4.40 -1.54
CA SER A 65 1.82 4.59 -0.34
C SER A 65 1.00 4.48 0.95
N GLY A 66 1.68 4.37 2.09
CA GLY A 66 1.08 4.54 3.42
C GLY A 66 0.55 5.96 3.64
N GLY A 67 -0.16 6.18 4.74
CA GLY A 67 -0.72 7.49 5.09
C GLY A 67 -1.90 7.40 6.06
N ALA A 68 -2.70 8.44 6.10
CA ALA A 68 -3.91 8.57 6.90
C ALA A 68 -5.00 7.57 6.48
N ASP A 69 -6.03 7.43 7.29
CA ASP A 69 -7.07 6.40 7.09
C ASP A 69 -7.96 6.68 5.90
N ILE A 70 -8.51 5.62 5.34
CA ILE A 70 -9.48 5.67 4.24
C ILE A 70 -10.84 6.06 4.82
N ASP A 71 -11.58 6.90 4.09
CA ASP A 71 -12.95 7.26 4.47
C ASP A 71 -13.84 6.00 4.56
N PRO A 72 -14.40 5.69 5.74
CA PRO A 72 -15.28 4.53 5.92
C PRO A 72 -16.53 4.54 5.02
N ALA A 73 -16.95 5.70 4.53
CA ALA A 73 -18.02 5.80 3.54
C ALA A 73 -17.69 5.04 2.24
N ARG A 74 -16.40 4.81 1.93
CA ARG A 74 -15.94 4.04 0.76
C ARG A 74 -16.29 2.55 0.84
N TYR A 75 -16.51 2.03 2.04
CA TYR A 75 -16.93 0.65 2.29
C TYR A 75 -18.25 0.55 3.06
N ASN A 76 -19.08 1.62 2.98
CA ASN A 76 -20.44 1.70 3.52
C ASN A 76 -20.54 1.50 5.04
N GLU A 77 -19.52 1.95 5.78
CA GLU A 77 -19.53 1.93 7.25
C GLU A 77 -19.50 3.35 7.82
N PRO A 78 -20.05 3.57 9.04
CA PRO A 78 -19.85 4.82 9.76
C PRO A 78 -18.41 4.95 10.25
N VAL A 79 -17.98 6.16 10.57
CA VAL A 79 -16.69 6.38 11.22
C VAL A 79 -16.71 5.77 12.61
N ASP A 80 -15.81 4.82 12.88
CA ASP A 80 -15.64 4.13 14.16
C ASP A 80 -14.13 3.93 14.45
N GLY A 81 -13.43 5.03 14.68
CA GLY A 81 -12.00 5.06 14.98
C GLY A 81 -11.09 5.47 13.83
N ALA A 82 -11.61 5.71 12.62
CA ALA A 82 -10.80 6.24 11.52
C ALA A 82 -10.32 7.68 11.79
N LEU A 83 -9.05 7.96 11.47
CA LEU A 83 -8.35 9.21 11.78
C LEU A 83 -7.74 9.84 10.52
N GLY A 84 -7.75 11.16 10.44
CA GLY A 84 -7.04 11.91 9.40
C GLY A 84 -7.55 11.66 7.99
N ILE A 85 -8.83 11.38 7.82
CA ILE A 85 -9.46 11.04 6.53
C ILE A 85 -9.16 12.10 5.47
N GLU A 86 -8.68 11.69 4.30
CA GLU A 86 -8.30 12.54 3.17
C GLU A 86 -9.17 12.22 1.92
N PRO A 87 -10.42 12.72 1.80
CA PRO A 87 -11.32 12.33 0.69
C PRO A 87 -10.80 12.63 -0.71
N ALA A 88 -10.00 13.71 -0.85
CA ALA A 88 -9.39 14.08 -2.13
C ALA A 88 -8.32 13.06 -2.57
N ARG A 89 -7.53 12.55 -1.63
CA ARG A 89 -6.56 11.49 -1.86
C ARG A 89 -7.25 10.16 -2.18
N ASP A 90 -8.31 9.82 -1.44
CA ASP A 90 -9.12 8.63 -1.73
C ASP A 90 -9.67 8.68 -3.16
N ALA A 91 -10.18 9.83 -3.60
CA ALA A 91 -10.69 10.01 -4.97
C ALA A 91 -9.57 9.89 -6.03
N LEU A 92 -8.38 10.46 -5.77
CA LEU A 92 -7.21 10.32 -6.65
C LEU A 92 -6.80 8.85 -6.79
N GLU A 93 -6.65 8.15 -5.67
CA GLU A 93 -6.18 6.76 -5.66
C GLU A 93 -7.20 5.80 -6.29
N TRP A 94 -8.50 6.08 -6.10
CA TRP A 94 -9.57 5.34 -6.79
C TRP A 94 -9.43 5.45 -8.31
N ALA A 95 -9.31 6.68 -8.83
CA ALA A 95 -9.14 6.93 -10.26
C ALA A 95 -7.83 6.34 -10.81
N ALA A 96 -6.75 6.36 -10.02
CA ALA A 96 -5.46 5.77 -10.39
C ALA A 96 -5.54 4.23 -10.49
N LEU A 97 -6.23 3.57 -9.55
CA LEU A 97 -6.47 2.14 -9.59
C LEU A 97 -7.34 1.74 -10.79
N ASP A 98 -8.44 2.47 -11.04
CA ASP A 98 -9.27 2.24 -12.24
C ASP A 98 -8.46 2.36 -13.52
N ALA A 99 -7.56 3.33 -13.60
CA ALA A 99 -6.68 3.51 -14.75
C ALA A 99 -5.64 2.37 -14.87
N ALA A 100 -5.08 1.92 -13.73
CA ALA A 100 -4.17 0.78 -13.68
C ALA A 100 -4.87 -0.51 -14.13
N ASP A 101 -6.11 -0.71 -13.71
CA ASP A 101 -6.91 -1.88 -14.09
C ASP A 101 -7.25 -1.91 -15.57
N ARG A 102 -7.74 -0.79 -16.13
CA ARG A 102 -8.01 -0.69 -17.58
C ARG A 102 -6.78 -0.97 -18.43
N ARG A 103 -5.59 -0.63 -17.96
CA ARG A 103 -4.32 -0.84 -18.66
C ARG A 103 -3.66 -2.17 -18.27
N GLY A 104 -4.17 -2.84 -17.26
CA GLY A 104 -3.62 -4.09 -16.72
C GLY A 104 -2.21 -3.95 -16.14
N ILE A 105 -1.74 -2.75 -15.76
CA ILE A 105 -0.39 -2.50 -15.23
C ILE A 105 -0.24 -3.01 -13.80
N PRO A 106 1.01 -3.27 -13.33
CA PRO A 106 1.26 -3.71 -11.98
C PRO A 106 0.90 -2.66 -10.93
N VAL A 107 0.43 -3.15 -9.77
CA VAL A 107 0.08 -2.34 -8.61
C VAL A 107 0.74 -2.89 -7.36
N PHE A 108 1.35 -2.02 -6.56
CA PHE A 108 1.90 -2.34 -5.25
C PHE A 108 1.28 -1.43 -4.18
N GLY A 109 0.69 -2.01 -3.13
CA GLY A 109 0.11 -1.29 -1.99
C GLY A 109 0.92 -1.51 -0.72
N ILE A 110 1.27 -0.43 -0.01
CA ILE A 110 2.01 -0.47 1.25
C ILE A 110 1.16 0.14 2.35
N CYS A 111 0.96 -0.59 3.45
CA CYS A 111 0.20 -0.18 4.63
C CYS A 111 -1.21 0.30 4.24
N ARG A 112 -1.49 1.61 4.28
CA ARG A 112 -2.75 2.16 3.76
C ARG A 112 -3.04 1.71 2.32
N GLY A 113 -2.01 1.57 1.47
CA GLY A 113 -2.15 1.10 0.09
C GLY A 113 -2.66 -0.34 -0.01
N LEU A 114 -2.27 -1.25 0.89
CA LEU A 114 -2.87 -2.58 1.01
C LEU A 114 -4.37 -2.48 1.37
N GLN A 115 -4.70 -1.66 2.37
CA GLN A 115 -6.06 -1.44 2.83
C GLN A 115 -6.92 -0.83 1.71
N PHE A 116 -6.36 0.11 0.95
CA PHE A 116 -7.03 0.74 -0.18
C PHE A 116 -7.32 -0.25 -1.32
N LEU A 117 -6.39 -1.15 -1.64
CA LEU A 117 -6.62 -2.26 -2.57
C LEU A 117 -7.81 -3.12 -2.12
N ASN A 118 -7.86 -3.47 -0.83
CA ASN A 118 -8.96 -4.25 -0.28
C ASN A 118 -10.30 -3.54 -0.44
N VAL A 119 -10.39 -2.28 -0.04
CA VAL A 119 -11.62 -1.46 -0.13
C VAL A 119 -12.06 -1.29 -1.58
N HIS A 120 -11.15 -0.96 -2.47
CA HIS A 120 -11.45 -0.79 -3.90
C HIS A 120 -11.97 -2.09 -4.55
N ARG A 121 -11.58 -3.26 -4.06
CA ARG A 121 -12.06 -4.57 -4.49
C ARG A 121 -13.33 -5.05 -3.79
N GLY A 122 -13.96 -4.20 -2.95
CA GLY A 122 -15.21 -4.49 -2.26
C GLY A 122 -15.08 -5.12 -0.88
N GLY A 123 -13.88 -5.09 -0.30
CA GLY A 123 -13.65 -5.42 1.10
C GLY A 123 -13.90 -4.24 2.04
N SER A 124 -13.68 -4.45 3.34
CA SER A 124 -13.80 -3.41 4.38
C SER A 124 -12.64 -3.51 5.38
N LEU A 125 -12.63 -2.65 6.41
CA LEU A 125 -11.53 -2.54 7.35
C LEU A 125 -12.01 -2.69 8.80
N LEU A 126 -11.16 -3.24 9.66
CA LEU A 126 -11.19 -2.98 11.08
C LEU A 126 -10.63 -1.58 11.28
N GLN A 127 -11.48 -0.62 11.67
CA GLN A 127 -11.09 0.79 11.77
C GLN A 127 -10.18 1.10 12.95
N HIS A 128 -10.17 0.22 13.95
CA HIS A 128 -9.27 0.35 15.09
C HIS A 128 -8.92 -1.03 15.68
N VAL A 129 -7.64 -1.34 15.71
CA VAL A 129 -7.10 -2.56 16.34
C VAL A 129 -6.21 -2.14 17.50
N GLU A 130 -6.72 -2.31 18.74
CA GLU A 130 -5.98 -1.94 19.95
C GLU A 130 -4.78 -2.87 20.21
N GLY A 131 -3.69 -2.30 20.67
CA GLY A 131 -2.68 -2.99 21.49
C GLY A 131 -1.58 -3.77 20.76
N GLN A 132 -1.64 -3.94 19.42
CA GLN A 132 -0.59 -4.67 18.68
C GLN A 132 -0.07 -3.98 17.44
N VAL A 133 -0.77 -3.02 16.98
CA VAL A 133 -0.45 -2.31 15.76
C VAL A 133 -0.02 -0.93 16.16
N GLY A 134 1.17 -0.58 15.74
CA GLY A 134 1.88 0.60 16.19
C GLY A 134 0.99 1.80 16.37
N ALA A 135 1.23 2.51 17.45
CA ALA A 135 0.57 3.76 17.73
C ALA A 135 0.60 4.70 16.50
N ALA A 136 -0.34 5.66 16.49
CA ALA A 136 -0.43 6.72 15.50
C ALA A 136 0.95 7.24 15.06
N TYR A 137 1.11 7.48 13.79
CA TYR A 137 2.32 8.06 13.19
C TYR A 137 2.71 9.40 13.89
N PRO A 138 3.98 9.63 14.25
CA PRO A 138 5.13 8.74 14.13
C PRO A 138 5.37 7.93 15.42
N ALA A 139 5.12 6.64 15.40
CA ALA A 139 5.52 5.79 16.52
C ALA A 139 7.02 5.46 16.42
N THR A 140 7.76 5.74 17.47
CA THR A 140 9.10 5.22 17.68
C THR A 140 9.19 4.64 19.10
N PRO A 141 9.68 3.40 19.28
CA PRO A 141 10.15 2.49 18.22
C PRO A 141 9.00 1.82 17.48
N ALA A 142 9.26 1.35 16.26
CA ALA A 142 8.35 0.48 15.54
C ALA A 142 8.01 -0.74 16.37
N LEU A 143 6.73 -1.10 16.46
CA LEU A 143 6.37 -2.42 16.90
C LEU A 143 6.78 -3.43 15.82
N SER A 144 7.06 -4.65 16.24
CA SER A 144 7.42 -5.74 15.33
C SER A 144 6.56 -6.95 15.63
N HIS A 145 6.08 -7.60 14.57
CA HIS A 145 5.33 -8.83 14.67
C HIS A 145 5.76 -9.83 13.58
N PRO A 146 5.44 -11.13 13.73
CA PRO A 146 5.69 -12.11 12.69
C PRO A 146 4.80 -11.85 11.46
N LEU A 147 5.36 -12.03 10.26
CA LEU A 147 4.67 -12.11 8.99
C LEU A 147 4.68 -13.57 8.55
N ASP A 148 3.54 -14.25 8.66
CA ASP A 148 3.38 -15.64 8.26
C ASP A 148 2.94 -15.73 6.79
N VAL A 149 3.90 -15.97 5.90
CA VAL A 149 3.70 -15.94 4.44
C VAL A 149 3.07 -17.24 3.97
N GLN A 150 1.99 -17.16 3.21
CA GLN A 150 1.22 -18.30 2.74
C GLN A 150 1.81 -18.90 1.47
N GLY A 151 2.05 -20.22 1.47
CA GLY A 151 2.58 -20.95 0.33
C GLY A 151 1.71 -20.85 -0.93
N GLY A 152 2.35 -20.88 -2.11
CA GLY A 152 1.66 -20.81 -3.40
C GLY A 152 1.18 -19.41 -3.81
N THR A 153 1.52 -18.37 -3.04
CA THR A 153 1.22 -16.97 -3.33
C THR A 153 2.36 -16.31 -4.11
N LYS A 154 2.09 -15.17 -4.77
CA LYS A 154 3.14 -14.34 -5.38
C LYS A 154 4.16 -13.88 -4.33
N LEU A 155 3.67 -13.49 -3.15
CA LEU A 155 4.55 -13.06 -2.06
C LEU A 155 5.49 -14.19 -1.63
N ALA A 156 4.99 -15.43 -1.49
CA ALA A 156 5.83 -16.59 -1.17
C ALA A 156 6.88 -16.85 -2.26
N GLN A 157 6.51 -16.80 -3.53
CA GLN A 157 7.44 -16.97 -4.65
C GLN A 157 8.56 -15.90 -4.65
N ILE A 158 8.19 -14.64 -4.38
CA ILE A 158 9.15 -13.53 -4.31
C ILE A 158 10.12 -13.70 -3.13
N LEU A 159 9.61 -14.12 -1.99
CA LEU A 159 10.39 -14.27 -0.76
C LEU A 159 11.11 -15.64 -0.65
N GLY A 160 10.80 -16.60 -1.55
CA GLY A 160 11.48 -17.90 -1.63
C GLY A 160 10.86 -18.96 -0.73
N ASP A 161 9.54 -19.15 -0.76
CA ASP A 161 8.78 -20.23 -0.07
C ASP A 161 9.29 -20.50 1.37
N ARG A 162 9.20 -19.49 2.21
CA ARG A 162 9.72 -19.52 3.58
C ARG A 162 8.89 -20.46 4.46
N THR A 163 9.56 -21.17 5.33
CA THR A 163 8.94 -22.03 6.38
C THR A 163 8.90 -21.35 7.75
N THR A 164 9.54 -20.19 7.89
CA THR A 164 9.59 -19.42 9.14
C THR A 164 9.08 -18.01 8.90
N PRO A 165 8.26 -17.46 9.81
CA PRO A 165 7.79 -16.08 9.72
C PRO A 165 8.94 -15.07 9.65
N LEU A 166 8.71 -13.95 8.95
CA LEU A 166 9.59 -12.78 8.98
C LEU A 166 9.19 -11.86 10.12
N ALA A 167 10.13 -11.31 10.86
CA ALA A 167 9.85 -10.21 11.76
C ALA A 167 9.76 -8.91 10.93
N VAL A 168 8.58 -8.28 10.91
CA VAL A 168 8.33 -7.03 10.17
C VAL A 168 7.95 -5.90 11.10
N ASN A 169 8.19 -4.67 10.66
CA ASN A 169 7.76 -3.46 11.37
C ASN A 169 6.25 -3.24 11.25
N SER A 170 5.67 -2.54 12.22
CA SER A 170 4.25 -2.21 12.28
C SER A 170 4.02 -0.76 12.67
N TYR A 171 3.23 -0.03 11.85
CA TYR A 171 2.91 1.40 12.02
C TYR A 171 1.45 1.69 11.65
N HIS A 172 0.54 0.77 11.91
CA HIS A 172 -0.87 0.91 11.54
C HIS A 172 -1.78 0.63 12.75
N HIS A 173 -2.96 1.21 12.79
CA HIS A 173 -4.01 0.91 13.75
C HIS A 173 -5.29 0.39 13.07
N GLN A 174 -5.32 0.39 11.74
CA GLN A 174 -6.36 -0.24 10.94
C GLN A 174 -5.82 -1.52 10.30
N ALA A 175 -6.69 -2.48 10.02
CA ALA A 175 -6.30 -3.75 9.45
C ALA A 175 -7.41 -4.38 8.61
N VAL A 176 -7.05 -5.37 7.81
CA VAL A 176 -7.97 -6.29 7.13
C VAL A 176 -8.03 -7.59 7.95
N SER A 177 -9.22 -8.05 8.32
CA SER A 177 -9.41 -9.41 8.82
C SER A 177 -9.82 -10.36 7.68
N PRO A 178 -9.71 -11.68 7.84
CA PRO A 178 -10.14 -12.63 6.80
C PRO A 178 -11.59 -12.42 6.35
N GLU A 179 -12.50 -12.05 7.26
CA GLU A 179 -13.93 -11.82 6.97
C GLU A 179 -14.18 -10.51 6.22
N ARG A 180 -13.20 -9.59 6.25
CA ARG A 180 -13.25 -8.28 5.59
C ARG A 180 -12.42 -8.21 4.30
N LEU A 181 -11.76 -9.31 3.96
CA LEU A 181 -11.01 -9.43 2.71
C LEU A 181 -11.95 -9.44 1.52
N ALA A 182 -11.64 -8.64 0.52
CA ALA A 182 -12.41 -8.57 -0.72
C ALA A 182 -12.46 -9.93 -1.45
N PRO A 183 -13.61 -10.33 -2.02
CA PRO A 183 -13.80 -11.67 -2.59
C PRO A 183 -12.93 -11.96 -3.81
N THR A 184 -12.38 -10.94 -4.46
CA THR A 184 -11.48 -11.06 -5.63
C THR A 184 -10.01 -11.13 -5.25
N LEU A 185 -9.70 -10.93 -3.97
CA LEU A 185 -8.34 -11.01 -3.43
C LEU A 185 -8.14 -12.29 -2.63
N ARG A 186 -6.89 -12.70 -2.50
CA ARG A 186 -6.49 -13.72 -1.52
C ARG A 186 -5.46 -13.17 -0.56
N ALA A 187 -5.50 -13.61 0.68
CA ALA A 187 -4.45 -13.32 1.65
C ALA A 187 -3.16 -14.05 1.24
N SER A 188 -2.05 -13.33 1.28
CA SER A 188 -0.71 -13.85 1.02
C SER A 188 0.18 -13.89 2.26
N ALA A 189 -0.23 -13.23 3.33
CA ALA A 189 0.40 -13.32 4.65
C ALA A 189 -0.57 -12.97 5.76
N PHE A 190 -0.30 -13.50 6.95
CA PHE A 190 -1.09 -13.26 8.16
C PHE A 190 -0.19 -12.91 9.36
N THR A 191 -0.81 -12.34 10.38
CA THR A 191 -0.30 -12.29 11.75
C THR A 191 -1.43 -12.54 12.74
N ASP A 192 -1.10 -13.06 13.92
CA ASP A 192 -2.08 -13.18 15.01
C ASP A 192 -2.08 -11.90 15.86
N SER A 193 -3.27 -11.49 16.29
CA SER A 193 -3.50 -10.36 17.17
C SER A 193 -4.45 -10.73 18.31
N PRO A 194 -4.56 -9.95 19.39
CA PRO A 194 -5.56 -10.18 20.44
C PRO A 194 -7.00 -10.13 19.91
N ARG A 195 -7.22 -9.53 18.75
CA ARG A 195 -8.53 -9.48 18.09
C ARG A 195 -8.71 -10.54 17.00
N GLY A 196 -7.83 -11.52 16.94
CA GLY A 196 -7.84 -12.58 15.94
C GLY A 196 -6.79 -12.40 14.86
N THR A 197 -6.86 -13.21 13.83
CA THR A 197 -5.92 -13.20 12.71
C THR A 197 -6.14 -11.98 11.82
N LEU A 198 -5.05 -11.31 11.45
CA LEU A 198 -5.03 -10.17 10.53
C LEU A 198 -4.35 -10.54 9.22
N VAL A 199 -4.83 -9.95 8.13
CA VAL A 199 -4.23 -10.07 6.79
C VAL A 199 -3.12 -9.03 6.66
N GLU A 200 -1.89 -9.51 6.59
CA GLU A 200 -0.67 -8.70 6.48
C GLU A 200 -0.11 -8.64 5.05
N GLY A 201 -0.61 -9.49 4.19
CA GLY A 201 -0.35 -9.49 2.75
C GLY A 201 -1.58 -9.92 1.99
N LEU A 202 -1.86 -9.27 0.87
CA LEU A 202 -2.94 -9.65 -0.05
C LEU A 202 -2.49 -9.49 -1.50
N GLU A 203 -3.13 -10.24 -2.40
CA GLU A 203 -2.82 -10.20 -3.82
C GLU A 203 -4.02 -10.59 -4.70
N GLU A 204 -4.05 -10.12 -5.93
CA GLU A 204 -4.94 -10.69 -6.94
C GLU A 204 -4.40 -12.05 -7.42
N PRO A 205 -5.25 -13.09 -7.54
CA PRO A 205 -4.88 -14.31 -8.26
C PRO A 205 -4.53 -14.03 -9.73
N GLY A 206 -3.71 -14.89 -10.34
CA GLY A 206 -3.31 -14.75 -11.73
C GLY A 206 -1.93 -14.10 -11.92
N GLU A 207 -1.55 -13.79 -13.17
CA GLU A 207 -0.18 -13.39 -13.54
C GLU A 207 0.13 -11.91 -13.28
N ARG A 208 -0.89 -11.05 -13.30
CA ARG A 208 -0.71 -9.62 -13.07
C ARG A 208 -0.14 -9.39 -11.66
N PHE A 209 0.88 -8.54 -11.55
CA PHE A 209 1.41 -8.12 -10.28
C PHE A 209 0.44 -7.11 -9.63
N VAL A 210 -0.42 -7.58 -8.74
CA VAL A 210 -1.19 -6.77 -7.80
C VAL A 210 -0.94 -7.39 -6.44
N LEU A 211 -0.24 -6.66 -5.58
CA LEU A 211 0.22 -7.11 -4.28
C LEU A 211 0.13 -5.97 -3.27
N GLY A 212 -0.32 -6.28 -2.05
CA GLY A 212 -0.27 -5.37 -0.91
C GLY A 212 0.47 -6.01 0.27
N VAL A 213 1.22 -5.20 1.02
CA VAL A 213 1.80 -5.57 2.32
C VAL A 213 1.44 -4.53 3.37
N GLN A 214 1.09 -4.97 4.58
CA GLN A 214 0.68 -4.07 5.65
C GLN A 214 1.88 -3.42 6.35
N CYS A 215 3.01 -4.09 6.39
CA CYS A 215 4.27 -3.56 6.89
C CYS A 215 4.88 -2.51 5.93
N HIS A 216 5.98 -1.88 6.37
CA HIS A 216 6.65 -0.80 5.67
C HIS A 216 8.03 -1.21 5.13
N PRO A 217 8.11 -1.83 3.93
CA PRO A 217 9.37 -2.25 3.31
C PRO A 217 10.27 -1.08 2.89
N GLU A 218 9.72 0.14 2.78
CA GLU A 218 10.50 1.35 2.50
C GLU A 218 11.37 1.80 3.68
N ARG A 219 11.06 1.32 4.91
CA ARG A 219 11.79 1.64 6.14
C ARG A 219 12.89 0.63 6.39
N THR A 220 13.96 0.72 5.62
CA THR A 220 15.07 -0.25 5.62
C THR A 220 15.77 -0.40 6.97
N GLU A 221 15.65 0.59 7.86
CA GLU A 221 16.19 0.55 9.22
C GLU A 221 15.43 -0.39 10.17
N SER A 222 14.19 -0.75 9.83
CA SER A 222 13.32 -1.59 10.67
C SER A 222 12.63 -2.72 9.90
N SER A 223 12.88 -2.83 8.61
CA SER A 223 12.32 -3.85 7.73
C SER A 223 13.38 -4.92 7.40
N PRO A 224 13.01 -6.21 7.33
CA PRO A 224 13.94 -7.24 6.90
C PRO A 224 14.36 -7.03 5.44
N ALA A 225 15.65 -7.26 5.15
CA ALA A 225 16.23 -7.08 3.82
C ALA A 225 15.55 -7.95 2.72
N ASP A 226 14.91 -9.04 3.11
CA ASP A 226 14.14 -9.92 2.22
C ASP A 226 13.04 -9.14 1.45
N LEU A 227 12.44 -8.12 2.07
CA LEU A 227 11.38 -7.33 1.46
C LEU A 227 11.88 -6.41 0.32
N GLU A 228 13.18 -6.21 0.16
CA GLU A 228 13.73 -5.54 -1.04
C GLU A 228 13.41 -6.33 -2.33
N ARG A 229 13.21 -7.65 -2.22
CA ARG A 229 12.78 -8.49 -3.37
C ARG A 229 11.39 -8.11 -3.88
N VAL A 230 10.51 -7.59 -3.01
CA VAL A 230 9.15 -7.16 -3.42
C VAL A 230 9.24 -5.92 -4.29
N TRP A 231 10.10 -4.96 -3.94
CA TRP A 231 10.40 -3.79 -4.77
C TRP A 231 10.96 -4.19 -6.13
N ALA A 232 11.93 -5.11 -6.15
CA ALA A 232 12.54 -5.60 -7.38
C ALA A 232 11.52 -6.30 -8.27
N ALA A 233 10.65 -7.16 -7.71
CA ALA A 233 9.61 -7.86 -8.44
C ALA A 233 8.56 -6.90 -9.03
N PHE A 234 8.12 -5.90 -8.26
CA PHE A 234 7.19 -4.87 -8.71
C PHE A 234 7.74 -4.08 -9.91
N VAL A 235 8.96 -3.55 -9.77
CA VAL A 235 9.60 -2.76 -10.85
C VAL A 235 9.91 -3.62 -12.06
N ALA A 236 10.28 -4.90 -11.88
CA ALA A 236 10.48 -5.84 -12.97
C ALA A 236 9.17 -6.09 -13.75
N ALA A 237 8.04 -6.28 -13.04
CA ALA A 237 6.72 -6.41 -13.66
C ALA A 237 6.32 -5.18 -14.48
N ALA A 238 6.73 -3.98 -14.06
CA ALA A 238 6.48 -2.73 -14.77
C ALA A 238 7.35 -2.56 -16.04
N ARG A 239 8.52 -3.22 -16.12
CA ARG A 239 9.42 -3.18 -17.30
C ARG A 239 8.95 -4.06 -18.47
N GLY A 240 8.18 -5.09 -18.19
CA GLY A 240 7.78 -6.11 -19.16
C GLY A 240 6.66 -5.67 -20.12
N ARG A 241 6.41 -4.35 -20.27
CA ARG A 241 5.31 -3.80 -21.08
C ARG A 241 5.77 -2.79 -22.08
#